data_0da119a5f4a6c41d4f7b67c0e5515972
#
_entry.id   0da119a5f4a6c41d4f7b67c0e5515972
#
_cell.length_a   1.000
_cell.length_b   1.000
_cell.length_c   1.000
_cell.angle_alpha   90.00
_cell.angle_beta   90.00
_cell.angle_gamma   90.00
#
_symmetry.space_group_name_H-M   'P 1'
#
loop_
_entity.id
_entity.type
_entity.pdbx_description
1 polymer ?
#
loop_
_entity_poly.entity_id
_entity_poly.type
_entity_poly.pdbx_seq_one_letter_code
_entity_poly.pdbx_strand_id
1 'polypeptide(L)'
;MSRVLVAGGAGFLGAAIARQLLGAGEDVFLLDTFDDAGEGRALKEERAASVRRHPRLTVVRGDGTDADLLEGVFAEHRPAAVVNAMRLPLDSAGLGPLVEASRQAGVGVVVHLSDAALYGPRDATGLRAREDEPIEPGEDRDLLAKAAEEEAFLASGLPFVILRVFAAAGPGAGPSRFPIDALEALLAGEEVFLPDDAPRDFVHPQDVVRGTLFALRKRPIGEIVNLGFGLAVKPSEVVRALAVRAALECRLTVQGDAARPPRIADMEKAWQTLGFSPQLGLGEIVWDTVRARLFPAEAARAYQPAEAPAPQPPVEPPKPVSRRELFDMFRRPLGGARKPGS
;
A
#
# COMPACT_ATOMS: atom_id res chain seq x y z
N MET A 1 -0.08 24.19 6.39
CA MET A 1 -0.14 23.50 5.09
C MET A 1 1.27 23.14 4.70
N SER A 2 1.52 21.86 4.44
CA SER A 2 2.82 21.39 4.00
C SER A 2 2.82 21.16 2.50
N ARG A 3 3.97 21.27 1.87
CA ARG A 3 4.20 20.91 0.47
C ARG A 3 4.81 19.53 0.44
N VAL A 4 4.14 18.56 -0.19
CA VAL A 4 4.54 17.16 -0.18
C VAL A 4 4.78 16.68 -1.60
N LEU A 5 5.99 16.22 -1.89
CA LEU A 5 6.30 15.49 -3.12
C LEU A 5 5.93 14.01 -2.93
N VAL A 6 5.15 13.46 -3.84
CA VAL A 6 4.85 12.03 -3.91
C VAL A 6 5.50 11.47 -5.18
N ALA A 7 6.66 10.86 -5.04
CA ALA A 7 7.37 10.17 -6.11
C ALA A 7 6.77 8.77 -6.31
N GLY A 8 6.50 8.37 -7.56
CA GLY A 8 5.65 7.22 -7.87
C GLY A 8 4.17 7.50 -7.61
N GLY A 9 3.78 8.77 -7.73
CA GLY A 9 2.48 9.30 -7.31
C GLY A 9 1.30 8.86 -8.16
N ALA A 10 1.50 8.29 -9.35
CA ALA A 10 0.46 7.70 -10.18
C ALA A 10 0.34 6.17 -9.99
N GLY A 11 1.25 5.56 -9.21
CA GLY A 11 1.19 4.15 -8.82
C GLY A 11 0.05 3.84 -7.86
N PHE A 12 -0.12 2.56 -7.53
CA PHE A 12 -1.21 2.05 -6.67
C PHE A 12 -1.33 2.79 -5.33
N LEU A 13 -0.28 2.72 -4.52
CA LEU A 13 -0.27 3.36 -3.20
C LEU A 13 -0.01 4.87 -3.30
N GLY A 14 0.87 5.30 -4.23
CA GLY A 14 1.21 6.71 -4.41
C GLY A 14 -0.01 7.57 -4.71
N ALA A 15 -0.89 7.14 -5.62
CA ALA A 15 -2.11 7.86 -5.97
C ALA A 15 -3.11 7.92 -4.80
N ALA A 16 -3.21 6.85 -4.02
CA ALA A 16 -4.06 6.81 -2.83
C ALA A 16 -3.55 7.77 -1.75
N ILE A 17 -2.22 7.83 -1.54
CA ILE A 17 -1.57 8.76 -0.61
C ILE A 17 -1.76 10.20 -1.08
N ALA A 18 -1.50 10.49 -2.38
CA ALA A 18 -1.69 11.82 -2.94
C ALA A 18 -3.11 12.34 -2.75
N ARG A 19 -4.11 11.50 -3.03
CA ARG A 19 -5.52 11.83 -2.81
C ARG A 19 -5.83 12.18 -1.36
N GLN A 20 -5.31 11.40 -0.42
CA GLN A 20 -5.56 11.63 1.00
C GLN A 20 -4.86 12.90 1.52
N LEU A 21 -3.65 13.20 1.03
CA LEU A 21 -2.94 14.44 1.32
C LEU A 21 -3.71 15.67 0.81
N LEU A 22 -4.23 15.60 -0.42
CA LEU A 22 -5.08 16.65 -0.99
C LEU A 22 -6.33 16.87 -0.15
N GLY A 23 -6.99 15.78 0.27
CA GLY A 23 -8.14 15.85 1.16
C GLY A 23 -7.84 16.42 2.53
N ALA A 24 -6.61 16.27 3.02
CA ALA A 24 -6.12 16.90 4.24
C ALA A 24 -5.71 18.37 4.05
N GLY A 25 -5.84 18.92 2.82
CA GLY A 25 -5.54 20.32 2.50
C GLY A 25 -4.06 20.61 2.28
N GLU A 26 -3.24 19.57 2.01
CA GLU A 26 -1.83 19.73 1.69
C GLU A 26 -1.64 20.09 0.19
N ASP A 27 -0.55 20.79 -0.14
CA ASP A 27 -0.14 20.98 -1.53
C ASP A 27 0.67 19.78 -1.98
N VAL A 28 0.22 19.10 -3.04
CA VAL A 28 0.80 17.83 -3.49
C VAL A 28 1.45 17.98 -4.86
N PHE A 29 2.70 17.56 -4.97
CA PHE A 29 3.45 17.44 -6.21
C PHE A 29 3.54 15.95 -6.53
N LEU A 30 2.78 15.50 -7.54
CA LEU A 30 2.71 14.12 -7.95
C LEU A 30 3.73 13.90 -9.08
N LEU A 31 4.83 13.23 -8.76
CA LEU A 31 5.88 12.87 -9.73
C LEU A 31 5.73 11.41 -10.17
N ASP A 32 5.65 11.18 -11.48
CA ASP A 32 5.63 9.83 -12.07
C ASP A 32 6.08 9.88 -13.54
N THR A 33 6.62 8.78 -14.04
CA THR A 33 7.02 8.63 -15.44
C THR A 33 5.83 8.55 -16.39
N PHE A 34 4.69 8.03 -15.94
CA PHE A 34 3.52 7.70 -16.77
C PHE A 34 3.87 6.82 -17.98
N ASP A 35 4.83 5.93 -17.78
CA ASP A 35 5.22 4.92 -18.75
C ASP A 35 4.34 3.66 -18.66
N ASP A 36 4.64 2.69 -19.53
CA ASP A 36 3.93 1.41 -19.56
C ASP A 36 4.53 0.35 -18.62
N ALA A 37 5.56 0.71 -17.84
CA ALA A 37 6.15 -0.20 -16.86
C ALA A 37 5.20 -0.45 -15.67
N GLY A 38 5.27 -1.65 -15.14
CA GLY A 38 4.47 -2.07 -13.98
C GLY A 38 2.97 -2.21 -14.31
N GLU A 39 2.17 -1.24 -13.89
CA GLU A 39 0.70 -1.30 -14.03
C GLU A 39 0.19 -0.66 -15.34
N GLY A 40 1.07 -0.13 -16.18
CA GLY A 40 0.75 0.48 -17.46
C GLY A 40 0.29 1.94 -17.39
N ARG A 41 0.57 2.67 -18.48
CA ARG A 41 0.29 4.10 -18.60
C ARG A 41 -1.18 4.45 -18.41
N ALA A 42 -2.08 3.68 -19.00
CA ALA A 42 -3.51 3.96 -18.96
C ALA A 42 -4.04 4.06 -17.53
N LEU A 43 -3.66 3.13 -16.66
CA LEU A 43 -4.09 3.11 -15.27
C LEU A 43 -3.44 4.24 -14.44
N LYS A 44 -2.19 4.58 -14.71
CA LYS A 44 -1.51 5.74 -14.11
C LYS A 44 -2.21 7.05 -14.46
N GLU A 45 -2.59 7.22 -15.74
CA GLU A 45 -3.36 8.39 -16.20
C GLU A 45 -4.75 8.48 -15.56
N GLU A 46 -5.45 7.36 -15.46
CA GLU A 46 -6.77 7.29 -14.82
C GLU A 46 -6.69 7.73 -13.35
N ARG A 47 -5.72 7.20 -12.60
CA ARG A 47 -5.52 7.56 -11.19
C ARG A 47 -5.19 9.04 -11.03
N ALA A 48 -4.28 9.58 -11.84
CA ALA A 48 -3.95 10.99 -11.83
C ALA A 48 -5.14 11.85 -12.26
N ALA A 49 -5.93 11.44 -13.26
CA ALA A 49 -7.11 12.16 -13.72
C ALA A 49 -8.17 12.31 -12.60
N SER A 50 -8.28 11.32 -11.70
CA SER A 50 -9.23 11.36 -10.59
C SER A 50 -8.99 12.50 -9.60
N VAL A 51 -7.78 13.05 -9.55
CA VAL A 51 -7.37 14.16 -8.67
C VAL A 51 -6.89 15.40 -9.42
N ARG A 52 -6.73 15.33 -10.76
CA ARG A 52 -6.12 16.39 -11.60
C ARG A 52 -6.77 17.77 -11.46
N ARG A 53 -8.07 17.82 -11.16
CA ARG A 53 -8.82 19.08 -11.01
C ARG A 53 -8.68 19.71 -9.61
N HIS A 54 -7.98 19.04 -8.70
CA HIS A 54 -7.79 19.59 -7.37
C HIS A 54 -6.84 20.79 -7.41
N PRO A 55 -7.20 21.96 -6.85
CA PRO A 55 -6.42 23.21 -7.00
C PRO A 55 -5.04 23.16 -6.32
N ARG A 56 -4.80 22.19 -5.44
CA ARG A 56 -3.54 21.98 -4.72
C ARG A 56 -2.69 20.86 -5.29
N LEU A 57 -3.03 20.34 -6.47
CA LEU A 57 -2.27 19.32 -7.14
C LEU A 57 -1.46 19.90 -8.29
N THR A 58 -0.17 19.62 -8.30
CA THR A 58 0.71 19.78 -9.46
C THR A 58 1.18 18.40 -9.91
N VAL A 59 0.95 18.05 -11.16
CA VAL A 59 1.44 16.81 -11.76
C VAL A 59 2.76 17.10 -12.48
N VAL A 60 3.82 16.43 -12.04
CA VAL A 60 5.16 16.47 -12.64
C VAL A 60 5.38 15.15 -13.39
N ARG A 61 5.66 15.25 -14.70
CA ARG A 61 5.95 14.08 -15.53
C ARG A 61 7.44 13.92 -15.70
N GLY A 62 7.97 12.80 -15.26
CA GLY A 62 9.38 12.47 -15.42
C GLY A 62 9.85 11.39 -14.48
N ASP A 63 11.11 11.03 -14.64
CA ASP A 63 11.77 9.99 -13.87
C ASP A 63 12.27 10.56 -12.52
N GLY A 64 11.86 9.95 -11.43
CA GLY A 64 12.33 10.30 -10.09
C GLY A 64 13.78 9.88 -9.80
N THR A 65 14.50 9.36 -10.80
CA THR A 65 15.95 9.11 -10.77
C THR A 65 16.74 10.11 -11.61
N ASP A 66 16.07 11.05 -12.30
CA ASP A 66 16.68 12.11 -13.09
C ASP A 66 17.08 13.28 -12.17
N ALA A 67 18.38 13.52 -12.05
CA ALA A 67 18.94 14.54 -11.16
C ALA A 67 18.55 15.96 -11.59
N ASP A 68 18.59 16.27 -12.89
CA ASP A 68 18.29 17.60 -13.43
C ASP A 68 16.79 17.95 -13.24
N LEU A 69 15.93 16.94 -13.48
CA LEU A 69 14.50 17.09 -13.23
C LEU A 69 14.23 17.36 -11.75
N LEU A 70 14.84 16.57 -10.86
CA LEU A 70 14.64 16.72 -9.42
C LEU A 70 15.17 18.06 -8.90
N GLU A 71 16.33 18.53 -9.37
CA GLU A 71 16.84 19.85 -9.04
C GLU A 71 15.81 20.94 -9.39
N GLY A 72 15.25 20.91 -10.60
CA GLY A 72 14.20 21.83 -11.02
C GLY A 72 12.95 21.75 -10.16
N VAL A 73 12.44 20.53 -9.89
CA VAL A 73 11.24 20.29 -9.07
C VAL A 73 11.44 20.81 -7.65
N PHE A 74 12.58 20.53 -7.03
CA PHE A 74 12.85 20.96 -5.66
C PHE A 74 13.09 22.48 -5.57
N ALA A 75 13.74 23.07 -6.56
CA ALA A 75 13.94 24.53 -6.62
C ALA A 75 12.61 25.29 -6.76
N GLU A 76 11.73 24.84 -7.64
CA GLU A 76 10.43 25.47 -7.91
C GLU A 76 9.44 25.23 -6.77
N HIS A 77 9.27 24.00 -6.36
CA HIS A 77 8.18 23.61 -5.47
C HIS A 77 8.54 23.56 -4.00
N ARG A 78 9.83 23.42 -3.65
CA ARG A 78 10.36 23.40 -2.29
C ARG A 78 9.54 22.48 -1.36
N PRO A 79 9.47 21.18 -1.63
CA PRO A 79 8.71 20.26 -0.79
C PRO A 79 9.29 20.21 0.62
N ALA A 80 8.42 20.31 1.62
CA ALA A 80 8.80 20.18 3.03
C ALA A 80 8.88 18.71 3.48
N ALA A 81 8.22 17.82 2.73
CA ALA A 81 8.25 16.38 2.93
C ALA A 81 8.20 15.64 1.59
N VAL A 82 8.76 14.44 1.58
CA VAL A 82 8.74 13.54 0.41
C VAL A 82 8.12 12.21 0.83
N VAL A 83 7.24 11.66 0.01
CA VAL A 83 6.82 10.27 0.05
C VAL A 83 7.38 9.56 -1.18
N ASN A 84 8.25 8.58 -0.95
CA ASN A 84 8.78 7.75 -2.02
C ASN A 84 7.98 6.45 -2.11
N ALA A 85 7.14 6.34 -3.14
CA ALA A 85 6.35 5.17 -3.50
C ALA A 85 6.78 4.59 -4.87
N MET A 86 7.96 4.97 -5.37
CA MET A 86 8.50 4.44 -6.62
C MET A 86 8.81 2.96 -6.50
N ARG A 87 8.75 2.28 -7.62
CA ARG A 87 9.29 0.94 -7.82
C ARG A 87 10.38 1.05 -8.86
N LEU A 88 11.62 1.01 -8.39
CA LEU A 88 12.78 1.14 -9.26
C LEU A 88 13.29 -0.24 -9.68
N PRO A 89 13.66 -0.44 -10.95
CA PRO A 89 14.40 -1.64 -11.35
C PRO A 89 15.83 -1.60 -10.79
N LEU A 90 16.40 -2.78 -10.55
CA LEU A 90 17.75 -2.93 -9.95
C LEU A 90 18.86 -2.25 -10.74
N ASP A 91 18.70 -2.12 -12.05
CA ASP A 91 19.64 -1.51 -12.99
C ASP A 91 19.36 -0.01 -13.25
N SER A 92 18.47 0.60 -12.48
CA SER A 92 18.24 2.05 -12.50
C SER A 92 19.37 2.82 -11.80
N ALA A 93 19.36 4.15 -11.95
CA ALA A 93 20.28 5.03 -11.21
C ALA A 93 20.05 5.02 -9.68
N GLY A 94 19.03 4.29 -9.20
CA GLY A 94 18.65 4.20 -7.80
C GLY A 94 18.11 5.51 -7.23
N LEU A 95 18.12 5.59 -5.89
CA LEU A 95 17.56 6.76 -5.17
C LEU A 95 18.56 7.90 -4.95
N GLY A 96 19.82 7.77 -5.41
CA GLY A 96 20.84 8.79 -5.21
C GLY A 96 20.39 10.21 -5.55
N PRO A 97 19.81 10.46 -6.74
CA PRO A 97 19.33 11.78 -7.13
C PRO A 97 18.23 12.32 -6.19
N LEU A 98 17.26 11.49 -5.80
CA LEU A 98 16.19 11.91 -4.87
C LEU A 98 16.71 12.22 -3.48
N VAL A 99 17.66 11.42 -2.99
CA VAL A 99 18.35 11.63 -1.70
C VAL A 99 19.09 12.96 -1.74
N GLU A 100 19.87 13.22 -2.78
CA GLU A 100 20.68 14.43 -2.91
C GLU A 100 19.81 15.69 -3.03
N ALA A 101 18.78 15.68 -3.88
CA ALA A 101 17.84 16.79 -4.01
C ALA A 101 17.10 17.07 -2.70
N SER A 102 16.69 16.02 -1.97
CA SER A 102 16.04 16.15 -0.66
C SER A 102 16.97 16.77 0.38
N ARG A 103 18.26 16.38 0.36
CA ARG A 103 19.29 16.90 1.27
C ARG A 103 19.58 18.38 1.01
N GLN A 104 19.76 18.75 -0.27
CA GLN A 104 20.03 20.14 -0.67
C GLN A 104 18.87 21.07 -0.35
N ALA A 105 17.63 20.59 -0.54
CA ALA A 105 16.42 21.36 -0.21
C ALA A 105 16.08 21.41 1.28
N GLY A 106 16.78 20.67 2.14
CA GLY A 106 16.51 20.62 3.57
C GLY A 106 15.14 20.02 3.89
N VAL A 107 14.77 18.94 3.19
CA VAL A 107 13.50 18.23 3.40
C VAL A 107 13.38 17.76 4.85
N GLY A 108 12.27 18.09 5.51
CA GLY A 108 12.07 17.79 6.94
C GLY A 108 11.75 16.33 7.26
N VAL A 109 11.31 15.53 6.28
CA VAL A 109 11.12 14.07 6.39
C VAL A 109 10.95 13.44 5.00
N VAL A 110 11.58 12.29 4.81
CA VAL A 110 11.31 11.40 3.66
C VAL A 110 10.66 10.13 4.21
N VAL A 111 9.46 9.81 3.74
CA VAL A 111 8.79 8.54 4.05
C VAL A 111 8.94 7.62 2.85
N HIS A 112 9.66 6.52 3.03
CA HIS A 112 9.91 5.54 1.98
C HIS A 112 9.02 4.31 2.16
N LEU A 113 8.27 3.92 1.11
CA LEU A 113 7.53 2.67 1.08
C LEU A 113 8.43 1.54 0.57
N SER A 114 8.85 0.70 1.48
CA SER A 114 9.58 -0.53 1.23
C SER A 114 8.65 -1.74 1.20
N ASP A 115 9.20 -2.93 1.04
CA ASP A 115 8.45 -4.19 0.92
C ASP A 115 8.83 -5.16 2.04
N ALA A 116 7.83 -5.68 2.76
CA ALA A 116 8.05 -6.69 3.79
C ALA A 116 8.53 -8.04 3.25
N ALA A 117 8.46 -8.25 1.92
CA ALA A 117 9.06 -9.41 1.28
C ALA A 117 10.59 -9.48 1.48
N LEU A 118 11.23 -8.37 1.83
CA LEU A 118 12.64 -8.31 2.21
C LEU A 118 13.02 -9.20 3.39
N TYR A 119 12.09 -9.54 4.27
CA TYR A 119 12.39 -10.45 5.39
C TYR A 119 12.75 -11.88 4.97
N GLY A 120 12.59 -12.23 3.70
CA GLY A 120 12.92 -13.56 3.19
C GLY A 120 11.99 -14.68 3.73
N PRO A 121 12.16 -15.90 3.26
CA PRO A 121 11.49 -17.08 3.80
C PRO A 121 12.08 -17.42 5.18
N ARG A 122 11.25 -17.77 6.15
CA ARG A 122 11.69 -18.23 7.48
C ARG A 122 11.18 -19.62 7.78
N ASP A 123 11.84 -20.29 8.72
CA ASP A 123 11.33 -21.51 9.31
C ASP A 123 10.09 -21.24 10.21
N ALA A 124 9.37 -22.27 10.54
CA ALA A 124 8.08 -22.20 11.23
C ALA A 124 8.15 -21.59 12.66
N THR A 125 9.29 -21.23 13.17
CA THR A 125 9.49 -20.77 14.56
C THR A 125 9.35 -19.26 14.73
N GLY A 126 9.46 -18.47 13.65
CA GLY A 126 9.36 -17.01 13.67
C GLY A 126 8.14 -16.49 12.91
N LEU A 127 6.94 -16.63 13.47
CA LEU A 127 5.70 -16.23 12.78
C LEU A 127 5.58 -14.71 12.56
N ARG A 128 6.21 -13.88 13.40
CA ARG A 128 6.14 -12.42 13.27
C ARG A 128 7.47 -11.84 12.83
N ALA A 129 7.43 -11.05 11.76
CA ALA A 129 8.57 -10.32 11.27
C ALA A 129 8.74 -9.03 12.08
N ARG A 130 9.89 -8.86 12.71
CA ARG A 130 10.26 -7.66 13.46
C ARG A 130 11.24 -6.81 12.64
N GLU A 131 11.21 -5.52 12.84
CA GLU A 131 12.01 -4.58 12.06
C GLU A 131 13.53 -4.69 12.33
N ASP A 132 13.91 -5.24 13.48
CA ASP A 132 15.29 -5.51 13.88
C ASP A 132 15.85 -6.82 13.29
N GLU A 133 15.04 -7.59 12.59
CA GLU A 133 15.48 -8.81 11.91
C GLU A 133 16.25 -8.51 10.61
N PRO A 134 17.25 -9.34 10.26
CA PRO A 134 17.95 -9.19 9.00
C PRO A 134 17.01 -9.38 7.81
N ILE A 135 17.28 -8.65 6.73
CA ILE A 135 16.59 -8.83 5.45
C ILE A 135 17.29 -9.91 4.62
N GLU A 136 16.52 -10.69 3.87
CA GLU A 136 16.99 -11.78 3.00
C GLU A 136 16.28 -11.69 1.64
N PRO A 137 16.65 -10.73 0.76
CA PRO A 137 15.99 -10.50 -0.52
C PRO A 137 16.14 -11.66 -1.52
N GLY A 138 17.09 -12.60 -1.25
CA GLY A 138 17.40 -13.71 -2.16
C GLY A 138 17.93 -13.21 -3.50
N GLU A 139 17.52 -13.88 -4.59
CA GLU A 139 17.91 -13.52 -5.97
C GLU A 139 16.82 -12.70 -6.70
N ASP A 140 15.75 -12.34 -6.03
CA ASP A 140 14.67 -11.54 -6.62
C ASP A 140 15.15 -10.11 -6.89
N ARG A 141 15.19 -9.73 -8.17
CA ARG A 141 15.72 -8.43 -8.62
C ARG A 141 14.94 -7.25 -8.04
N ASP A 142 13.63 -7.37 -7.89
CA ASP A 142 12.80 -6.32 -7.31
C ASP A 142 13.08 -6.15 -5.82
N LEU A 143 13.29 -7.26 -5.10
CA LEU A 143 13.66 -7.22 -3.69
C LEU A 143 15.09 -6.73 -3.48
N LEU A 144 16.03 -7.10 -4.36
CA LEU A 144 17.39 -6.55 -4.32
C LEU A 144 17.38 -5.04 -4.54
N ALA A 145 16.55 -4.53 -5.47
CA ALA A 145 16.39 -3.10 -5.67
C ALA A 145 15.82 -2.43 -4.41
N LYS A 146 14.78 -3.01 -3.79
CA LYS A 146 14.22 -2.49 -2.52
C LYS A 146 15.21 -2.50 -1.37
N ALA A 147 16.05 -3.52 -1.26
CA ALA A 147 17.14 -3.56 -0.26
C ALA A 147 18.13 -2.42 -0.47
N ALA A 148 18.56 -2.19 -1.73
CA ALA A 148 19.44 -1.08 -2.08
C ALA A 148 18.79 0.30 -1.81
N GLU A 149 17.47 0.43 -2.00
CA GLU A 149 16.72 1.64 -1.66
C GLU A 149 16.75 1.90 -0.14
N GLU A 150 16.52 0.88 0.70
CA GLU A 150 16.63 1.03 2.16
C GLU A 150 18.04 1.44 2.58
N GLU A 151 19.08 0.77 2.03
CA GLU A 151 20.47 1.09 2.30
C GLU A 151 20.83 2.54 1.93
N ALA A 152 20.32 3.03 0.79
CA ALA A 152 20.52 4.42 0.38
C ALA A 152 19.96 5.41 1.42
N PHE A 153 18.78 5.16 1.99
CA PHE A 153 18.23 6.01 3.05
C PHE A 153 19.00 5.87 4.36
N LEU A 154 19.37 4.66 4.77
CA LEU A 154 20.15 4.42 5.98
C LEU A 154 21.51 5.15 5.95
N ALA A 155 22.14 5.22 4.78
CA ALA A 155 23.42 5.91 4.58
C ALA A 155 23.27 7.43 4.31
N SER A 156 22.08 7.94 4.04
CA SER A 156 21.84 9.28 3.49
C SER A 156 22.10 10.45 4.47
N GLY A 157 21.97 10.21 5.76
CA GLY A 157 21.92 11.27 6.79
C GLY A 157 20.66 12.14 6.73
N LEU A 158 19.67 11.81 5.86
CA LEU A 158 18.39 12.49 5.79
C LEU A 158 17.48 12.15 6.98
N PRO A 159 16.53 13.01 7.34
CA PRO A 159 15.43 12.63 8.20
C PRO A 159 14.47 11.70 7.44
N PHE A 160 14.60 10.39 7.60
CA PHE A 160 13.79 9.38 6.92
C PHE A 160 12.93 8.54 7.87
N VAL A 161 11.89 7.93 7.32
CA VAL A 161 11.12 6.83 7.90
C VAL A 161 10.91 5.79 6.79
N ILE A 162 11.27 4.54 7.05
CA ILE A 162 11.02 3.43 6.13
C ILE A 162 9.80 2.65 6.61
N LEU A 163 8.84 2.43 5.72
CA LEU A 163 7.65 1.64 5.97
C LEU A 163 7.73 0.35 5.17
N ARG A 164 7.99 -0.79 5.83
CA ARG A 164 7.93 -2.12 5.21
C ARG A 164 6.47 -2.54 5.10
N VAL A 165 5.92 -2.40 3.90
CA VAL A 165 4.51 -2.70 3.62
C VAL A 165 4.35 -4.19 3.34
N PHE A 166 3.47 -4.85 4.07
CA PHE A 166 3.07 -6.22 3.81
C PHE A 166 2.17 -6.31 2.56
N ALA A 167 1.61 -7.48 2.25
CA ALA A 167 0.88 -7.68 1.00
C ALA A 167 -0.31 -6.72 0.87
N ALA A 168 -0.08 -5.54 0.28
CA ALA A 168 -1.14 -4.56 0.05
C ALA A 168 -2.15 -5.11 -0.96
N ALA A 169 -3.39 -5.30 -0.53
CA ALA A 169 -4.46 -5.93 -1.30
C ALA A 169 -5.77 -5.16 -1.16
N GLY A 170 -6.43 -4.87 -2.27
CA GLY A 170 -7.71 -4.17 -2.23
C GLY A 170 -7.95 -3.25 -3.43
N PRO A 171 -8.92 -2.33 -3.31
CA PRO A 171 -9.34 -1.46 -4.39
C PRO A 171 -8.21 -0.53 -4.85
N GLY A 172 -8.18 -0.26 -6.14
CA GLY A 172 -7.17 0.61 -6.77
C GLY A 172 -5.90 -0.12 -7.18
N ALA A 173 -5.71 -1.40 -6.84
CA ALA A 173 -4.68 -2.25 -7.42
C ALA A 173 -4.93 -2.47 -8.91
N GLY A 174 -3.85 -2.70 -9.68
CA GLY A 174 -3.96 -2.98 -11.10
C GLY A 174 -4.61 -4.34 -11.41
N PRO A 175 -5.11 -4.54 -12.63
CA PRO A 175 -5.87 -5.74 -13.01
C PRO A 175 -5.08 -7.04 -12.91
N SER A 176 -3.77 -7.00 -12.99
CA SER A 176 -2.88 -8.17 -12.83
C SER A 176 -2.41 -8.39 -11.39
N ARG A 177 -2.91 -7.63 -10.44
CA ARG A 177 -2.55 -7.76 -9.02
C ARG A 177 -3.63 -8.48 -8.24
N PHE A 178 -3.20 -9.43 -7.40
CA PHE A 178 -4.09 -10.05 -6.42
C PHE A 178 -4.61 -8.98 -5.42
N PRO A 179 -5.91 -8.94 -5.12
CA PRO A 179 -6.96 -9.91 -5.46
C PRO A 179 -7.82 -9.50 -6.67
N ILE A 180 -7.43 -8.49 -7.45
CA ILE A 180 -8.22 -7.98 -8.60
C ILE A 180 -8.24 -9.03 -9.72
N ASP A 181 -7.08 -9.60 -10.06
CA ASP A 181 -6.94 -10.68 -11.07
C ASP A 181 -7.87 -11.86 -10.76
N ALA A 182 -7.92 -12.29 -9.51
CA ALA A 182 -8.81 -13.36 -9.07
C ALA A 182 -10.29 -12.96 -9.22
N LEU A 183 -10.67 -11.73 -8.88
CA LEU A 183 -12.04 -11.25 -9.07
C LEU A 183 -12.42 -11.17 -10.55
N GLU A 184 -11.50 -10.70 -11.42
CA GLU A 184 -11.76 -10.64 -12.87
C GLU A 184 -11.98 -12.05 -13.45
N ALA A 185 -11.17 -13.04 -13.06
CA ALA A 185 -11.38 -14.43 -13.48
C ALA A 185 -12.74 -14.98 -12.99
N LEU A 186 -13.11 -14.71 -11.74
CA LEU A 186 -14.43 -15.10 -11.21
C LEU A 186 -15.58 -14.44 -12.00
N LEU A 187 -15.47 -13.16 -12.33
CA LEU A 187 -16.47 -12.42 -13.11
C LEU A 187 -16.59 -12.94 -14.56
N ALA A 188 -15.47 -13.39 -15.14
CA ALA A 188 -15.45 -14.03 -16.45
C ALA A 188 -16.01 -15.48 -16.43
N GLY A 189 -16.30 -16.04 -15.25
CA GLY A 189 -16.68 -17.46 -15.10
C GLY A 189 -15.51 -18.41 -15.35
N GLU A 190 -14.28 -17.91 -15.26
CA GLU A 190 -13.05 -18.66 -15.45
C GLU A 190 -12.60 -19.35 -14.15
N GLU A 191 -11.70 -20.30 -14.27
CA GLU A 191 -11.04 -20.92 -13.12
C GLU A 191 -9.92 -20.00 -12.62
N VAL A 192 -9.88 -19.77 -11.31
CA VAL A 192 -8.79 -19.02 -10.68
C VAL A 192 -7.60 -19.94 -10.42
N PHE A 193 -6.44 -19.55 -10.92
CA PHE A 193 -5.19 -20.27 -10.68
C PHE A 193 -4.33 -19.51 -9.68
N LEU A 194 -4.03 -20.14 -8.55
CA LEU A 194 -3.07 -19.60 -7.59
C LEU A 194 -1.72 -20.32 -7.74
N PRO A 195 -0.60 -19.58 -7.84
CA PRO A 195 0.72 -20.19 -7.92
C PRO A 195 1.08 -20.98 -6.66
N ASP A 196 0.61 -20.51 -5.51
CA ASP A 196 0.72 -21.15 -4.20
C ASP A 196 -0.43 -20.72 -3.28
N ASP A 197 -0.59 -21.39 -2.13
CA ASP A 197 -1.54 -21.01 -1.09
C ASP A 197 -0.83 -20.70 0.25
N ALA A 198 0.43 -20.24 0.17
CA ALA A 198 1.15 -19.80 1.36
C ALA A 198 0.40 -18.63 2.02
N PRO A 199 0.12 -18.70 3.32
CA PRO A 199 -0.53 -17.60 4.03
C PRO A 199 0.29 -16.31 3.92
N ARG A 200 -0.39 -15.17 3.79
CA ARG A 200 0.20 -13.83 3.73
C ARG A 200 -0.51 -12.89 4.69
N ASP A 201 0.18 -11.88 5.13
CA ASP A 201 -0.41 -10.77 5.87
C ASP A 201 -0.91 -9.74 4.85
N PHE A 202 -2.21 -9.74 4.58
CA PHE A 202 -2.83 -8.78 3.68
C PHE A 202 -3.22 -7.51 4.41
N VAL A 203 -2.71 -6.37 3.94
CA VAL A 203 -3.04 -5.06 4.46
C VAL A 203 -3.90 -4.27 3.46
N HIS A 204 -4.95 -3.63 3.95
CA HIS A 204 -5.80 -2.79 3.10
C HIS A 204 -5.03 -1.52 2.67
N PRO A 205 -5.14 -1.07 1.39
CA PRO A 205 -4.43 0.13 0.90
C PRO A 205 -4.67 1.39 1.74
N GLN A 206 -5.88 1.54 2.29
CA GLN A 206 -6.20 2.67 3.18
C GLN A 206 -5.43 2.63 4.49
N ASP A 207 -5.15 1.46 5.04
CA ASP A 207 -4.32 1.35 6.23
C ASP A 207 -2.87 1.71 5.93
N VAL A 208 -2.36 1.34 4.73
CA VAL A 208 -1.03 1.82 4.28
C VAL A 208 -1.01 3.34 4.16
N VAL A 209 -2.03 3.93 3.53
CA VAL A 209 -2.18 5.40 3.44
C VAL A 209 -2.19 6.04 4.83
N ARG A 210 -3.00 5.52 5.75
CA ARG A 210 -3.05 6.03 7.13
C ARG A 210 -1.71 5.93 7.84
N GLY A 211 -1.03 4.78 7.75
CA GLY A 211 0.31 4.59 8.31
C GLY A 211 1.32 5.60 7.76
N THR A 212 1.28 5.85 6.43
CA THR A 212 2.13 6.87 5.77
C THR A 212 1.84 8.28 6.31
N LEU A 213 0.56 8.65 6.48
CA LEU A 213 0.21 9.94 7.05
C LEU A 213 0.63 10.07 8.52
N PHE A 214 0.54 8.99 9.29
CA PHE A 214 1.07 9.00 10.66
C PHE A 214 2.58 9.19 10.67
N ALA A 215 3.34 8.53 9.77
CA ALA A 215 4.78 8.71 9.63
C ALA A 215 5.15 10.17 9.27
N LEU A 216 4.45 10.78 8.33
CA LEU A 216 4.63 12.20 7.96
C LEU A 216 4.37 13.15 9.13
N ARG A 217 3.41 12.85 9.99
CA ARG A 217 3.02 13.72 11.13
C ARG A 217 3.91 13.51 12.36
N LYS A 218 4.15 12.24 12.72
CA LYS A 218 4.92 11.86 13.92
C LYS A 218 6.43 12.01 13.72
N ARG A 219 6.89 11.79 12.48
CA ARG A 219 8.30 11.90 12.08
C ARG A 219 9.24 11.09 12.99
N PRO A 220 9.04 9.78 13.16
CA PRO A 220 9.98 8.94 13.89
C PRO A 220 11.24 8.75 13.04
N ILE A 221 12.12 9.75 13.10
CA ILE A 221 13.30 9.82 12.22
C ILE A 221 14.28 8.70 12.49
N GLY A 222 14.77 8.07 11.40
CA GLY A 222 15.71 6.96 11.46
C GLY A 222 15.04 5.60 11.70
N GLU A 223 13.71 5.55 11.77
CA GLU A 223 12.99 4.33 12.08
C GLU A 223 12.54 3.55 10.84
N ILE A 224 12.63 2.22 10.96
CA ILE A 224 11.97 1.27 10.06
C ILE A 224 10.73 0.76 10.80
N VAL A 225 9.56 0.74 10.14
CA VAL A 225 8.29 0.35 10.75
C VAL A 225 7.50 -0.56 9.82
N ASN A 226 6.99 -1.67 10.34
CA ASN A 226 6.11 -2.57 9.61
C ASN A 226 4.71 -1.99 9.44
N LEU A 227 4.14 -2.16 8.24
CA LEU A 227 2.74 -1.89 7.95
C LEU A 227 2.07 -3.14 7.40
N GLY A 228 1.46 -3.92 8.26
CA GLY A 228 0.65 -5.10 7.97
C GLY A 228 -0.67 -5.03 8.72
N PHE A 229 -1.44 -6.11 8.65
CA PHE A 229 -2.63 -6.30 9.48
C PHE A 229 -2.31 -7.14 10.74
N GLY A 230 -1.24 -7.96 10.67
CA GLY A 230 -0.81 -8.83 11.75
C GLY A 230 -1.53 -10.18 11.79
N LEU A 231 -2.18 -10.59 10.70
CA LEU A 231 -2.85 -11.90 10.57
C LEU A 231 -2.47 -12.60 9.27
N ALA A 232 -2.24 -13.91 9.36
CA ALA A 232 -2.00 -14.77 8.21
C ALA A 232 -3.32 -15.21 7.57
N VAL A 233 -3.49 -14.97 6.29
CA VAL A 233 -4.64 -15.37 5.48
C VAL A 233 -4.15 -16.08 4.22
N LYS A 234 -4.79 -17.19 3.86
CA LYS A 234 -4.48 -17.89 2.61
C LYS A 234 -5.10 -17.19 1.41
N PRO A 235 -4.38 -17.08 0.27
CA PRO A 235 -4.96 -16.57 -0.97
C PRO A 235 -6.26 -17.26 -1.36
N SER A 236 -6.35 -18.60 -1.19
CA SER A 236 -7.58 -19.35 -1.45
C SER A 236 -8.78 -18.91 -0.59
N GLU A 237 -8.55 -18.45 0.63
CA GLU A 237 -9.61 -17.92 1.50
C GLU A 237 -10.11 -16.56 0.97
N VAL A 238 -9.21 -15.72 0.47
CA VAL A 238 -9.58 -14.44 -0.17
C VAL A 238 -10.42 -14.70 -1.43
N VAL A 239 -9.99 -15.62 -2.30
CA VAL A 239 -10.73 -15.95 -3.55
C VAL A 239 -12.13 -16.47 -3.24
N ARG A 240 -12.27 -17.39 -2.29
CA ARG A 240 -13.58 -17.89 -1.87
C ARG A 240 -14.47 -16.79 -1.28
N ALA A 241 -13.87 -15.88 -0.51
CA ALA A 241 -14.59 -14.74 0.06
C ALA A 241 -15.07 -13.76 -1.03
N LEU A 242 -14.26 -13.49 -2.07
CA LEU A 242 -14.64 -12.70 -3.24
C LEU A 242 -15.82 -13.34 -3.97
N ALA A 243 -15.75 -14.66 -4.24
CA ALA A 243 -16.82 -15.39 -4.92
C ALA A 243 -18.14 -15.34 -4.14
N VAL A 244 -18.10 -15.61 -2.83
CA VAL A 244 -19.28 -15.50 -1.95
C VAL A 244 -19.84 -14.07 -1.96
N ARG A 245 -18.95 -13.07 -1.87
CA ARG A 245 -19.35 -11.66 -1.82
C ARG A 245 -19.99 -11.17 -3.11
N ALA A 246 -19.47 -11.63 -4.25
CA ALA A 246 -19.97 -11.26 -5.58
C ALA A 246 -21.12 -12.19 -6.06
N ALA A 247 -21.50 -13.18 -5.26
CA ALA A 247 -22.48 -14.22 -5.60
C ALA A 247 -22.11 -15.01 -6.89
N LEU A 248 -20.82 -15.34 -7.02
CA LEU A 248 -20.25 -16.08 -8.16
C LEU A 248 -19.89 -17.51 -7.77
N GLU A 249 -19.85 -18.39 -8.77
CA GLU A 249 -19.28 -19.72 -8.64
C GLU A 249 -17.74 -19.61 -8.48
N CYS A 250 -17.16 -20.45 -7.62
CA CYS A 250 -15.73 -20.47 -7.37
C CYS A 250 -15.10 -21.77 -7.86
N ARG A 251 -14.42 -21.71 -8.99
CA ARG A 251 -13.50 -22.76 -9.45
C ARG A 251 -12.08 -22.29 -9.19
N LEU A 252 -11.34 -23.04 -8.38
CA LEU A 252 -10.03 -22.62 -7.89
C LEU A 252 -9.07 -23.82 -7.87
N THR A 253 -7.92 -23.64 -8.51
CA THR A 253 -6.80 -24.59 -8.49
C THR A 253 -5.56 -23.91 -7.89
N VAL A 254 -4.91 -24.60 -6.96
CA VAL A 254 -3.60 -24.21 -6.40
C VAL A 254 -2.54 -25.08 -7.07
N GLN A 255 -1.55 -24.46 -7.72
CA GLN A 255 -0.55 -25.14 -8.53
C GLN A 255 0.68 -25.64 -7.76
N GLY A 256 1.09 -24.92 -6.70
CA GLY A 256 2.28 -25.20 -5.93
C GLY A 256 2.02 -25.52 -4.46
N ASP A 257 3.02 -26.07 -3.80
CA ASP A 257 2.96 -26.35 -2.37
C ASP A 257 3.07 -25.08 -1.53
N ALA A 258 2.29 -25.01 -0.45
CA ALA A 258 2.32 -23.93 0.53
C ALA A 258 3.55 -24.05 1.47
N ALA A 259 4.71 -24.39 0.93
CA ALA A 259 5.91 -24.70 1.70
C ALA A 259 6.54 -23.48 2.42
N ARG A 260 6.02 -22.27 2.18
CA ARG A 260 6.56 -21.06 2.81
C ARG A 260 5.79 -20.72 4.09
N PRO A 261 6.47 -20.55 5.22
CA PRO A 261 5.82 -20.07 6.43
C PRO A 261 5.24 -18.66 6.21
N PRO A 262 4.11 -18.34 6.87
CA PRO A 262 3.50 -17.04 6.72
C PRO A 262 4.42 -15.96 7.27
N ARG A 263 4.52 -14.85 6.54
CA ARG A 263 5.11 -13.62 7.04
C ARG A 263 3.98 -12.77 7.60
N ILE A 264 4.04 -12.49 8.89
CA ILE A 264 3.06 -11.71 9.61
C ILE A 264 3.78 -10.53 10.24
N ALA A 265 3.25 -9.34 10.10
CA ALA A 265 3.80 -8.16 10.74
C ALA A 265 3.77 -8.29 12.27
N ASP A 266 4.87 -8.02 12.93
CA ASP A 266 4.82 -7.54 14.30
C ASP A 266 4.41 -6.06 14.25
N MET A 267 3.29 -5.71 14.85
CA MET A 267 2.71 -4.37 14.81
C MET A 267 3.01 -3.53 16.06
N GLU A 268 3.77 -4.07 16.99
CA GLU A 268 4.06 -3.39 18.26
C GLU A 268 4.81 -2.07 18.03
N LYS A 269 5.84 -2.09 17.17
CA LYS A 269 6.62 -0.89 16.84
C LYS A 269 5.77 0.16 16.12
N ALA A 270 4.90 -0.23 15.19
CA ALA A 270 3.99 0.69 14.52
C ALA A 270 3.05 1.40 15.53
N TRP A 271 2.58 0.67 16.53
CA TRP A 271 1.81 1.26 17.61
C TRP A 271 2.65 2.21 18.48
N GLN A 272 3.81 1.78 18.94
CA GLN A 272 4.65 2.58 19.84
C GLN A 272 5.17 3.86 19.20
N THR A 273 5.62 3.78 17.93
CA THR A 273 6.28 4.92 17.25
C THR A 273 5.30 5.82 16.51
N LEU A 274 4.30 5.25 15.87
CA LEU A 274 3.32 5.99 15.05
C LEU A 274 1.99 6.21 15.77
N GLY A 275 1.65 5.40 16.78
CA GLY A 275 0.29 5.29 17.30
C GLY A 275 -0.65 4.65 16.25
N PHE A 276 -0.10 3.84 15.35
CA PHE A 276 -0.82 3.22 14.26
C PHE A 276 -1.24 1.79 14.58
N SER A 277 -2.49 1.50 14.28
CA SER A 277 -3.07 0.16 14.29
C SER A 277 -3.92 0.00 13.02
N PRO A 278 -3.81 -1.13 12.30
CA PRO A 278 -4.65 -1.39 11.14
C PRO A 278 -6.12 -1.52 11.55
N GLN A 279 -7.03 -1.11 10.68
CA GLN A 279 -8.48 -1.10 10.97
C GLN A 279 -9.29 -1.91 9.96
N LEU A 280 -8.73 -2.14 8.76
CA LEU A 280 -9.44 -2.71 7.64
C LEU A 280 -8.89 -4.11 7.34
N GLY A 281 -9.61 -5.12 7.78
CA GLY A 281 -9.20 -6.51 7.64
C GLY A 281 -9.64 -7.15 6.33
N LEU A 282 -9.62 -8.50 6.28
CA LEU A 282 -10.00 -9.27 5.11
C LEU A 282 -11.42 -8.96 4.63
N GLY A 283 -12.36 -8.73 5.56
CA GLY A 283 -13.73 -8.38 5.23
C GLY A 283 -13.83 -7.12 4.39
N GLU A 284 -13.13 -6.06 4.80
CA GLU A 284 -13.07 -4.78 4.10
C GLU A 284 -12.30 -4.89 2.79
N ILE A 285 -11.17 -5.62 2.76
CA ILE A 285 -10.43 -5.89 1.52
C ILE A 285 -11.36 -6.51 0.47
N VAL A 286 -12.10 -7.56 0.82
CA VAL A 286 -13.02 -8.25 -0.08
C VAL A 286 -14.20 -7.36 -0.46
N TRP A 287 -14.83 -6.71 0.53
CA TRP A 287 -15.97 -5.83 0.31
C TRP A 287 -15.64 -4.68 -0.63
N ASP A 288 -14.58 -3.95 -0.32
CA ASP A 288 -14.21 -2.76 -1.08
C ASP A 288 -13.69 -3.11 -2.48
N THR A 289 -13.02 -4.27 -2.64
CA THR A 289 -12.60 -4.77 -3.95
C THR A 289 -13.81 -5.08 -4.84
N VAL A 290 -14.77 -5.85 -4.35
CA VAL A 290 -15.99 -6.18 -5.10
C VAL A 290 -16.80 -4.92 -5.40
N ARG A 291 -16.96 -4.03 -4.42
CA ARG A 291 -17.70 -2.78 -4.58
C ARG A 291 -17.05 -1.85 -5.61
N ALA A 292 -15.74 -1.68 -5.56
CA ALA A 292 -15.01 -0.85 -6.51
C ALA A 292 -15.17 -1.35 -7.96
N ARG A 293 -15.23 -2.67 -8.13
CA ARG A 293 -15.35 -3.29 -9.45
C ARG A 293 -16.77 -3.31 -9.99
N LEU A 294 -17.75 -3.66 -9.15
CA LEU A 294 -19.15 -3.80 -9.59
C LEU A 294 -19.95 -2.51 -9.50
N PHE A 295 -19.58 -1.60 -8.58
CA PHE A 295 -20.30 -0.36 -8.31
C PHE A 295 -19.35 0.84 -8.24
N PRO A 296 -18.61 1.15 -9.31
CA PRO A 296 -17.54 2.16 -9.29
C PRO A 296 -18.03 3.57 -8.92
N ALA A 297 -19.26 3.93 -9.31
CA ALA A 297 -19.82 5.23 -8.96
C ALA A 297 -20.13 5.37 -7.45
N GLU A 298 -20.53 4.29 -6.79
CA GLU A 298 -20.77 4.26 -5.34
C GLU A 298 -19.43 4.20 -4.57
N ALA A 299 -18.49 3.42 -5.07
CA ALA A 299 -17.15 3.34 -4.50
C ALA A 299 -16.45 4.71 -4.51
N ALA A 300 -16.57 5.45 -5.61
CA ALA A 300 -15.99 6.80 -5.72
C ALA A 300 -16.60 7.79 -4.70
N ARG A 301 -17.87 7.67 -4.37
CA ARG A 301 -18.55 8.52 -3.36
C ARG A 301 -18.15 8.15 -1.93
N ALA A 302 -17.96 6.87 -1.65
CA ALA A 302 -17.58 6.40 -0.31
C ALA A 302 -16.10 6.70 0.03
N TYR A 303 -15.31 6.98 -0.98
CA TYR A 303 -13.89 7.31 -0.85
C TYR A 303 -13.65 8.81 -0.63
N GLN A 304 -14.52 9.45 0.15
CA GLN A 304 -14.24 10.81 0.62
C GLN A 304 -13.15 10.76 1.68
N PRO A 305 -12.22 11.74 1.70
CA PRO A 305 -11.16 11.78 2.72
C PRO A 305 -11.82 11.82 4.10
N ALA A 306 -11.64 10.77 4.89
CA ALA A 306 -12.02 10.83 6.29
C ALA A 306 -11.12 11.86 6.97
N GLU A 307 -11.71 12.75 7.76
CA GLU A 307 -10.94 13.55 8.73
C GLU A 307 -10.03 12.60 9.51
N ALA A 308 -8.77 13.00 9.67
CA ALA A 308 -7.81 12.15 10.36
C ALA A 308 -8.36 11.80 11.75
N PRO A 309 -8.59 10.52 12.04
CA PRO A 309 -9.15 10.12 13.32
C PRO A 309 -8.22 10.56 14.45
N ALA A 310 -8.82 11.04 15.54
CA ALA A 310 -8.10 11.24 16.79
C ALA A 310 -7.39 9.93 17.20
N PRO A 311 -6.24 9.99 17.88
CA PRO A 311 -5.52 8.80 18.30
C PRO A 311 -6.48 7.92 19.14
N GLN A 312 -6.77 6.74 18.62
CA GLN A 312 -7.62 5.76 19.32
C GLN A 312 -6.75 4.93 20.28
N PRO A 313 -7.32 4.52 21.42
CA PRO A 313 -6.62 3.60 22.33
C PRO A 313 -6.31 2.28 21.62
N PRO A 314 -5.32 1.50 22.11
CA PRO A 314 -4.95 0.23 21.51
C PRO A 314 -6.17 -0.66 21.36
N VAL A 315 -6.44 -1.06 20.12
CA VAL A 315 -7.34 -2.18 19.90
C VAL A 315 -6.56 -3.42 20.32
N GLU A 316 -7.07 -4.16 21.30
CA GLU A 316 -6.53 -5.48 21.58
C GLU A 316 -6.41 -6.26 20.28
N PRO A 317 -5.33 -7.02 20.07
CA PRO A 317 -5.18 -7.81 18.86
C PRO A 317 -6.48 -8.58 18.63
N PRO A 318 -7.05 -8.53 17.41
CA PRO A 318 -8.32 -9.18 17.16
C PRO A 318 -8.22 -10.64 17.58
N LYS A 319 -9.16 -11.09 18.40
CA LYS A 319 -9.25 -12.51 18.75
C LYS A 319 -9.32 -13.31 17.45
N PRO A 320 -8.65 -14.47 17.38
CA PRO A 320 -8.70 -15.30 16.18
C PRO A 320 -10.16 -15.55 15.80
N VAL A 321 -10.55 -15.00 14.67
CA VAL A 321 -11.91 -15.17 14.14
C VAL A 321 -12.05 -16.62 13.70
N SER A 322 -13.04 -17.32 14.22
CA SER A 322 -13.30 -18.70 13.81
C SER A 322 -13.71 -18.75 12.33
N ARG A 323 -13.42 -19.86 11.65
CA ARG A 323 -13.87 -20.09 10.25
C ARG A 323 -15.36 -19.80 10.04
N ARG A 324 -16.18 -20.04 11.06
CA ARG A 324 -17.63 -19.81 11.02
C ARG A 324 -17.96 -18.32 11.05
N GLU A 325 -17.29 -17.56 11.89
CA GLU A 325 -17.48 -16.09 11.97
C GLU A 325 -17.01 -15.40 10.71
N LEU A 326 -15.92 -15.86 10.09
CA LEU A 326 -15.49 -15.38 8.77
C LEU A 326 -16.60 -15.58 7.72
N PHE A 327 -17.18 -16.77 7.67
CA PHE A 327 -18.25 -17.11 6.72
C PHE A 327 -19.54 -16.29 6.94
N ASP A 328 -19.88 -16.00 8.19
CA ASP A 328 -21.06 -15.22 8.54
C ASP A 328 -20.88 -13.72 8.25
N MET A 329 -19.66 -13.19 8.34
CA MET A 329 -19.33 -11.82 7.92
C MET A 329 -19.57 -11.59 6.42
N PHE A 330 -19.31 -12.60 5.58
CA PHE A 330 -19.50 -12.51 4.12
C PHE A 330 -20.94 -12.67 3.66
N ARG A 331 -21.86 -13.18 4.48
CA ARG A 331 -23.28 -13.39 4.16
C ARG A 331 -24.18 -12.17 4.31
N ARG A 332 -23.67 -11.03 4.77
CA ARG A 332 -24.51 -9.82 4.87
C ARG A 332 -24.98 -9.37 3.49
N PRO A 333 -26.29 -9.17 3.25
CA PRO A 333 -26.81 -8.82 1.94
C PRO A 333 -26.26 -7.48 1.45
N LEU A 334 -26.03 -7.39 0.14
CA LEU A 334 -25.78 -6.14 -0.59
C LEU A 334 -27.06 -5.29 -0.53
N GLY A 335 -27.14 -4.35 0.37
CA GLY A 335 -28.30 -3.45 0.39
C GLY A 335 -29.06 -3.46 1.71
N GLY A 336 -28.62 -2.62 2.60
CA GLY A 336 -29.35 -2.08 3.72
C GLY A 336 -29.14 -0.60 3.74
N ALA A 337 -29.75 0.12 2.79
CA ALA A 337 -29.93 1.56 2.93
C ALA A 337 -30.70 1.78 4.23
N ARG A 338 -30.04 2.31 5.25
CA ARG A 338 -30.76 2.87 6.39
C ARG A 338 -31.68 3.95 5.83
N LYS A 339 -33.00 3.74 5.95
CA LYS A 339 -33.97 4.81 5.73
C LYS A 339 -33.60 5.94 6.70
N PRO A 340 -33.52 7.20 6.23
CA PRO A 340 -33.40 8.32 7.15
C PRO A 340 -34.75 8.49 7.89
N GLY A 341 -34.72 8.48 9.19
CA GLY A 341 -35.58 9.10 10.13
C GLY A 341 -37.09 8.80 10.05
N SER A 342 -37.58 8.15 11.06
CA SER A 342 -38.83 8.50 11.73
C SER A 342 -38.58 8.66 13.22
#